data_fa7e6f9a67460a07720375217bc5ed4d
#
_entry.id   fa7e6f9a67460a07720375217bc5ed4d
#
_cell.length_a   1.000
_cell.length_b   1.000
_cell.length_c   1.000
_cell.angle_alpha   90.00
_cell.angle_beta   90.00
_cell.angle_gamma   90.00
#
_symmetry.space_group_name_H-M   'P 1'
#
loop_
_entity.id
_entity.type
_entity.pdbx_description
1 polymer ?
#
loop_
_entity_poly.entity_id
_entity_poly.type
_entity_poly.pdbx_seq_one_letter_code
_entity_poly.pdbx_strand_id
1 'polypeptide(L)'
;MYAYAYNLTLYVDYDQKNCDSGKYRGPVHIDHYGRTVPKGAHGSTKLDNPTNLGSILISATTELFERIADKTLTVRRITIAANRVVKDEGFFQVDLFTDTTKLEKEKKLQNAMLGLKKKFGKNAVLKGTNYLDGATMRERNKTIGGHKAE
;
A
#
# COMPACT_ATOMS: atom_id res chain seq x y z
N MET A 1 9.76 8.54 -15.24
CA MET A 1 8.37 8.67 -15.73
C MET A 1 7.49 8.69 -14.50
N TYR A 2 6.72 9.75 -14.30
CA TYR A 2 5.74 9.85 -13.22
C TYR A 2 4.38 9.43 -13.77
N ALA A 3 3.60 8.75 -12.94
CA ALA A 3 2.27 8.29 -13.28
C ALA A 3 1.32 8.59 -12.13
N TYR A 4 0.05 8.80 -12.44
CA TYR A 4 -1.02 9.14 -11.50
C TYR A 4 -2.08 8.05 -11.53
N ALA A 5 -2.56 7.66 -10.36
CA ALA A 5 -3.65 6.71 -10.22
C ALA A 5 -4.98 7.43 -10.05
N TYR A 6 -6.04 6.90 -10.66
CA TYR A 6 -7.42 7.35 -10.45
C TYR A 6 -8.15 6.53 -9.40
N ASN A 7 -7.81 5.26 -9.28
CA ASN A 7 -8.49 4.33 -8.38
C ASN A 7 -7.45 3.47 -7.67
N LEU A 8 -7.79 3.05 -6.45
CA LEU A 8 -7.04 2.05 -5.70
C LEU A 8 -7.93 0.84 -5.46
N THR A 9 -7.33 -0.35 -5.52
CA THR A 9 -7.95 -1.59 -5.06
C THR A 9 -7.09 -2.18 -3.96
N LEU A 10 -7.73 -2.61 -2.89
CA LEU A 10 -7.10 -3.23 -1.74
C LEU A 10 -7.58 -4.66 -1.61
N TYR A 11 -6.63 -5.57 -1.39
CA TYR A 11 -6.88 -6.97 -1.04
C TYR A 11 -6.24 -7.24 0.32
N VAL A 12 -7.00 -7.86 1.22
CA VAL A 12 -6.56 -8.24 2.56
C VAL A 12 -6.73 -9.75 2.70
N ASP A 13 -5.61 -10.46 2.83
CA ASP A 13 -5.59 -11.90 3.08
C ASP A 13 -5.31 -12.15 4.56
N TYR A 14 -6.06 -13.08 5.15
CA TYR A 14 -5.97 -13.44 6.56
C TYR A 14 -5.12 -14.68 6.78
N ASP A 15 -4.54 -14.78 7.97
CA ASP A 15 -3.69 -15.91 8.35
C ASP A 15 -4.50 -17.17 8.66
N GLN A 16 -3.95 -18.34 8.35
CA GLN A 16 -4.52 -19.65 8.66
C GLN A 16 -4.80 -19.82 10.17
N LYS A 17 -3.98 -19.26 11.03
CA LYS A 17 -4.13 -19.31 12.50
C LYS A 17 -5.51 -18.88 12.98
N ASN A 18 -6.21 -18.03 12.21
CA ASN A 18 -7.59 -17.67 12.53
C ASN A 18 -8.53 -18.88 12.47
N CYS A 19 -8.29 -19.83 11.56
CA CYS A 19 -9.07 -21.07 11.43
C CYS A 19 -8.62 -22.14 12.41
N ASP A 20 -7.30 -22.25 12.66
CA ASP A 20 -6.71 -23.28 13.52
C ASP A 20 -7.22 -23.20 14.97
N SER A 21 -7.59 -22.02 15.43
CA SER A 21 -8.17 -21.80 16.76
C SER A 21 -9.55 -22.44 16.96
N GLY A 22 -10.21 -22.87 15.88
CA GLY A 22 -11.60 -23.39 15.88
C GLY A 22 -12.67 -22.37 16.28
N LYS A 23 -12.29 -21.12 16.51
CA LYS A 23 -13.20 -20.02 16.92
C LYS A 23 -13.81 -19.29 15.73
N TYR A 24 -13.11 -19.27 14.58
CA TYR A 24 -13.61 -18.61 13.39
C TYR A 24 -14.79 -19.38 12.78
N ARG A 25 -15.89 -18.68 12.53
CA ARG A 25 -17.15 -19.23 11.99
C ARG A 25 -17.55 -18.57 10.65
N GLY A 26 -16.73 -17.70 10.13
CA GLY A 26 -16.98 -17.01 8.86
C GLY A 26 -16.64 -17.89 7.65
N PRO A 27 -16.84 -17.35 6.43
CA PRO A 27 -16.55 -18.04 5.19
C PRO A 27 -15.03 -18.30 5.03
N VAL A 28 -14.70 -19.51 4.61
CA VAL A 28 -13.31 -19.95 4.37
C VAL A 28 -13.10 -20.33 2.91
N HIS A 29 -11.84 -20.40 2.48
CA HIS A 29 -11.44 -20.99 1.21
C HIS A 29 -10.10 -21.73 1.38
N ILE A 30 -9.77 -22.56 0.40
CA ILE A 30 -8.49 -23.24 0.35
C ILE A 30 -7.54 -22.36 -0.49
N ASP A 31 -6.40 -21.97 0.08
CA ASP A 31 -5.41 -21.17 -0.63
C ASP A 31 -4.57 -22.03 -1.61
N HIS A 32 -3.69 -21.37 -2.36
CA HIS A 32 -2.80 -22.04 -3.32
C HIS A 32 -1.92 -23.15 -2.69
N TYR A 33 -1.66 -23.09 -1.41
CA TYR A 33 -0.86 -24.07 -0.67
C TYR A 33 -1.70 -25.17 0.02
N GLY A 34 -2.99 -25.26 -0.30
CA GLY A 34 -3.90 -26.26 0.28
C GLY A 34 -4.33 -25.96 1.73
N ARG A 35 -4.16 -24.73 2.21
CA ARG A 35 -4.49 -24.34 3.58
C ARG A 35 -5.89 -23.74 3.64
N THR A 36 -6.66 -24.15 4.66
CA THR A 36 -7.94 -23.51 4.96
C THR A 36 -7.69 -22.17 5.62
N VAL A 37 -8.11 -21.07 4.98
CA VAL A 37 -7.92 -19.71 5.47
C VAL A 37 -9.25 -18.96 5.40
N PRO A 38 -9.46 -17.91 6.24
CA PRO A 38 -10.62 -17.05 6.12
C PRO A 38 -10.68 -16.42 4.73
N LYS A 39 -11.88 -16.25 4.20
CA LYS A 39 -12.09 -15.55 2.92
C LYS A 39 -11.53 -14.13 3.03
N GLY A 40 -10.64 -13.78 2.11
CA GLY A 40 -10.04 -12.45 2.04
C GLY A 40 -11.07 -11.35 1.78
N ALA A 41 -10.80 -10.16 2.28
CA ALA A 41 -11.58 -8.97 1.96
C ALA A 41 -10.94 -8.22 0.79
N HIS A 42 -11.77 -7.62 -0.05
CA HIS A 42 -11.31 -6.74 -1.11
C HIS A 42 -12.29 -5.60 -1.36
N GLY A 43 -11.78 -4.50 -1.86
CA GLY A 43 -12.59 -3.36 -2.21
C GLY A 43 -11.80 -2.37 -3.06
N SER A 44 -12.52 -1.43 -3.66
CA SER A 44 -11.93 -0.36 -4.45
C SER A 44 -12.43 0.99 -3.99
N THR A 45 -11.60 2.01 -4.19
CA THR A 45 -11.97 3.40 -3.99
C THR A 45 -11.50 4.24 -5.16
N LYS A 46 -12.32 5.22 -5.54
CA LYS A 46 -11.95 6.24 -6.51
C LYS A 46 -11.26 7.38 -5.76
N LEU A 47 -10.24 7.94 -6.35
CA LEU A 47 -9.60 9.16 -5.85
C LEU A 47 -10.32 10.37 -6.45
N ASP A 48 -10.51 11.41 -5.66
CA ASP A 48 -11.20 12.64 -6.12
C ASP A 48 -10.47 13.26 -7.30
N ASN A 49 -9.14 13.28 -7.22
CA ASN A 49 -8.27 13.68 -8.33
C ASN A 49 -7.17 12.63 -8.55
N PRO A 50 -6.72 12.44 -9.81
CA PRO A 50 -5.59 11.57 -10.09
C PRO A 50 -4.36 12.03 -9.31
N THR A 51 -3.69 11.11 -8.63
CA THR A 51 -2.56 11.48 -7.79
C THR A 51 -1.46 10.42 -7.74
N ASN A 52 -0.25 10.86 -7.43
CA ASN A 52 0.89 10.01 -7.05
C ASN A 52 1.47 10.42 -5.69
N LEU A 53 0.76 11.29 -4.96
CA LEU A 53 1.20 11.75 -3.64
C LEU A 53 0.95 10.67 -2.59
N GLY A 54 2.01 10.35 -1.85
CA GLY A 54 1.99 9.28 -0.87
C GLY A 54 0.98 9.51 0.26
N SER A 55 0.79 10.73 0.73
CA SER A 55 -0.16 11.07 1.78
C SER A 55 -1.60 10.75 1.36
N ILE A 56 -2.00 11.17 0.17
CA ILE A 56 -3.37 10.95 -0.36
C ILE A 56 -3.62 9.45 -0.58
N LEU A 57 -2.65 8.75 -1.19
CA LEU A 57 -2.77 7.31 -1.43
C LEU A 57 -2.86 6.52 -0.11
N ILE A 58 -2.09 6.90 0.92
CA ILE A 58 -2.14 6.28 2.24
C ILE A 58 -3.50 6.54 2.90
N SER A 59 -3.99 7.79 2.91
CA SER A 59 -5.29 8.12 3.50
C SER A 59 -6.41 7.30 2.86
N ALA A 60 -6.52 7.33 1.53
CA ALA A 60 -7.53 6.58 0.79
C ALA A 60 -7.44 5.06 1.02
N THR A 61 -6.21 4.52 1.11
CA THR A 61 -6.00 3.09 1.40
C THR A 61 -6.39 2.74 2.83
N THR A 62 -6.07 3.61 3.80
CA THR A 62 -6.42 3.41 5.21
C THR A 62 -7.94 3.43 5.39
N GLU A 63 -8.62 4.41 4.82
CA GLU A 63 -10.08 4.50 4.86
C GLU A 63 -10.74 3.26 4.22
N LEU A 64 -10.19 2.79 3.09
CA LEU A 64 -10.68 1.58 2.44
C LEU A 64 -10.45 0.34 3.32
N PHE A 65 -9.27 0.22 3.94
CA PHE A 65 -8.96 -0.86 4.87
C PHE A 65 -9.93 -0.87 6.07
N GLU A 66 -10.15 0.29 6.67
CA GLU A 66 -11.08 0.46 7.80
C GLU A 66 -12.51 0.01 7.46
N ARG A 67 -12.92 0.19 6.21
CA ARG A 67 -14.26 -0.17 5.71
C ARG A 67 -14.42 -1.65 5.40
N ILE A 68 -13.38 -2.34 4.88
CA ILE A 68 -13.52 -3.70 4.34
C ILE A 68 -12.89 -4.78 5.22
N ALA A 69 -11.87 -4.45 6.04
CA ALA A 69 -11.13 -5.44 6.79
C ALA A 69 -11.84 -5.86 8.08
N ASP A 70 -11.85 -7.16 8.35
CA ASP A 70 -12.20 -7.68 9.67
C ASP A 70 -10.98 -7.54 10.61
N LYS A 71 -11.06 -6.56 11.51
CA LYS A 71 -9.98 -6.23 12.45
C LYS A 71 -9.81 -7.25 13.58
N THR A 72 -10.73 -8.20 13.72
CA THR A 72 -10.62 -9.28 14.71
C THR A 72 -9.71 -10.40 14.23
N LEU A 73 -9.40 -10.42 12.93
CA LEU A 73 -8.60 -11.44 12.30
C LEU A 73 -7.14 -10.99 12.12
N THR A 74 -6.24 -11.93 12.32
CA THR A 74 -4.81 -11.73 12.01
C THR A 74 -4.64 -11.61 10.50
N VAL A 75 -4.16 -10.46 10.05
CA VAL A 75 -3.86 -10.18 8.64
C VAL A 75 -2.51 -10.81 8.27
N ARG A 76 -2.47 -11.53 7.16
CA ARG A 76 -1.25 -12.12 6.61
C ARG A 76 -0.60 -11.26 5.54
N ARG A 77 -1.42 -10.72 4.64
CA ARG A 77 -0.93 -9.94 3.49
C ARG A 77 -1.93 -8.84 3.12
N ILE A 78 -1.37 -7.70 2.76
CA ILE A 78 -2.11 -6.59 2.16
C ILE A 78 -1.51 -6.34 0.78
N THR A 79 -2.36 -6.30 -0.25
CA THR A 79 -1.97 -5.96 -1.61
C THR A 79 -2.74 -4.74 -2.08
N ILE A 80 -2.02 -3.74 -2.58
CA ILE A 80 -2.59 -2.51 -3.11
C ILE A 80 -2.31 -2.47 -4.61
N ALA A 81 -3.35 -2.27 -5.41
CA ALA A 81 -3.25 -2.05 -6.84
C ALA A 81 -3.71 -0.65 -7.21
N ALA A 82 -2.88 0.06 -7.96
CA ALA A 82 -3.26 1.32 -8.58
C ALA A 82 -3.87 1.05 -9.96
N ASN A 83 -5.09 1.51 -10.18
CA ASN A 83 -5.82 1.29 -11.42
C ASN A 83 -6.00 2.60 -12.19
N ARG A 84 -6.23 2.48 -13.50
CA ARG A 84 -6.32 3.61 -14.42
C ARG A 84 -5.14 4.58 -14.23
N VAL A 85 -3.96 4.02 -14.37
CA VAL A 85 -2.71 4.78 -14.24
C VAL A 85 -2.45 5.52 -15.53
N VAL A 86 -2.28 6.85 -15.46
CA VAL A 86 -1.96 7.72 -16.59
C VAL A 86 -0.60 8.36 -16.41
N LYS A 87 0.05 8.69 -17.52
CA LYS A 87 1.31 9.44 -17.50
C LYS A 87 1.06 10.88 -17.02
N ASP A 88 2.08 11.46 -16.38
CA ASP A 88 2.08 12.88 -16.05
C ASP A 88 2.19 13.71 -17.33
N GLU A 89 1.08 14.27 -17.79
CA GLU A 89 1.02 15.20 -18.93
C GLU A 89 1.09 16.67 -18.48
N GLY A 90 1.35 16.90 -17.19
CA GLY A 90 1.58 18.25 -16.64
C GLY A 90 0.31 19.06 -16.33
N PHE A 91 -0.87 18.56 -16.67
CA PHE A 91 -2.13 19.27 -16.43
C PHE A 91 -3.05 18.45 -15.52
N PHE A 92 -3.22 18.90 -14.27
CA PHE A 92 -4.26 18.40 -13.39
C PHE A 92 -5.13 19.56 -12.93
N GLN A 93 -6.42 19.35 -13.02
CA GLN A 93 -7.38 20.26 -12.44
C GLN A 93 -7.31 20.08 -10.91
N VAL A 94 -6.78 21.08 -10.23
CA VAL A 94 -6.76 21.15 -8.77
C VAL A 94 -8.04 21.85 -8.35
N ASP A 95 -8.72 21.33 -7.34
CA ASP A 95 -9.84 22.01 -6.71
C ASP A 95 -9.37 23.34 -6.11
N LEU A 96 -10.20 24.39 -6.25
CA LEU A 96 -9.93 25.74 -5.76
C LEU A 96 -9.65 25.81 -4.23
N PHE A 97 -10.11 24.81 -3.50
CA PHE A 97 -9.94 24.74 -2.04
C PHE A 97 -8.73 23.89 -1.58
N THR A 98 -7.99 23.32 -2.53
CA THR A 98 -6.84 22.49 -2.20
C THR A 98 -5.60 23.36 -1.96
N ASP A 99 -4.91 23.17 -0.82
CA ASP A 99 -3.63 23.82 -0.54
C ASP A 99 -2.53 23.31 -1.47
N THR A 100 -2.42 23.94 -2.63
CA THR A 100 -1.43 23.60 -3.67
C THR A 100 0.00 23.71 -3.16
N THR A 101 0.29 24.65 -2.25
CA THR A 101 1.63 24.87 -1.71
C THR A 101 2.10 23.66 -0.90
N LYS A 102 1.21 23.06 -0.11
CA LYS A 102 1.51 21.85 0.66
C LYS A 102 1.75 20.65 -0.25
N LEU A 103 0.91 20.47 -1.26
CA LEU A 103 1.04 19.39 -2.23
C LEU A 103 2.34 19.50 -3.04
N GLU A 104 2.70 20.70 -3.46
CA GLU A 104 3.97 20.94 -4.16
C GLU A 104 5.19 20.63 -3.29
N LYS A 105 5.17 21.03 -2.02
CA LYS A 105 6.23 20.71 -1.07
C LYS A 105 6.36 19.19 -0.89
N GLU A 106 5.25 18.48 -0.73
CA GLU A 106 5.25 17.02 -0.63
C GLU A 106 5.81 16.38 -1.91
N LYS A 107 5.37 16.83 -3.09
CA LYS A 107 5.87 16.34 -4.38
C LYS A 107 7.38 16.56 -4.53
N LYS A 108 7.89 17.74 -4.15
CA LYS A 108 9.34 18.03 -4.16
C LYS A 108 10.11 17.11 -3.21
N LEU A 109 9.61 16.91 -1.99
CA LEU A 109 10.21 16.01 -1.01
C LEU A 109 10.21 14.56 -1.51
N GLN A 110 9.08 14.08 -2.03
CA GLN A 110 8.96 12.73 -2.59
C GLN A 110 9.95 12.50 -3.73
N ASN A 111 10.09 13.46 -4.63
CA ASN A 111 11.05 13.39 -5.74
C ASN A 111 12.51 13.39 -5.25
N ALA A 112 12.85 14.21 -4.27
CA ALA A 112 14.18 14.22 -3.66
C ALA A 112 14.50 12.86 -3.01
N MET A 113 13.55 12.29 -2.24
CA MET A 113 13.71 10.97 -1.64
C MET A 113 13.88 9.86 -2.68
N LEU A 114 13.14 9.90 -3.78
CA LEU A 114 13.29 8.94 -4.88
C LEU A 114 14.65 9.08 -5.57
N GLY A 115 15.13 10.30 -5.79
CA GLY A 115 16.46 10.58 -6.31
C GLY A 115 17.57 10.02 -5.43
N LEU A 116 17.48 10.22 -4.12
CA LEU A 116 18.44 9.68 -3.14
C LEU A 116 18.41 8.14 -3.15
N LYS A 117 17.23 7.52 -3.17
CA LYS A 117 17.11 6.06 -3.24
C LYS A 117 17.67 5.48 -4.54
N LYS A 118 17.49 6.18 -5.66
CA LYS A 118 18.07 5.77 -6.94
C LYS A 118 19.59 5.83 -6.93
N LYS A 119 20.17 6.84 -6.29
CA LYS A 119 21.64 7.07 -6.26
C LYS A 119 22.34 6.21 -5.21
N PHE A 120 21.75 6.05 -4.03
CA PHE A 120 22.39 5.46 -2.85
C PHE A 120 21.74 4.17 -2.34
N GLY A 121 20.75 3.65 -3.09
CA GLY A 121 20.03 2.42 -2.76
C GLY A 121 18.74 2.62 -1.97
N LYS A 122 17.93 1.58 -1.93
CA LYS A 122 16.55 1.61 -1.39
C LYS A 122 16.48 1.99 0.10
N ASN A 123 17.53 1.71 0.86
CA ASN A 123 17.63 1.99 2.30
C ASN A 123 18.29 3.33 2.63
N ALA A 124 18.70 4.14 1.64
CA ALA A 124 19.34 5.43 1.86
C ALA A 124 18.45 6.45 2.61
N VAL A 125 17.16 6.39 2.37
CA VAL A 125 16.15 7.22 3.07
C VAL A 125 14.99 6.33 3.51
N LEU A 126 14.73 6.28 4.80
CA LEU A 126 13.67 5.49 5.41
C LEU A 126 12.76 6.39 6.25
N LYS A 127 11.49 6.02 6.36
CA LYS A 127 10.57 6.64 7.33
C LYS A 127 10.84 6.09 8.73
N GLY A 128 10.62 6.88 9.78
CA GLY A 128 10.77 6.44 11.17
C GLY A 128 9.98 5.17 11.49
N THR A 129 8.80 5.01 10.88
CA THR A 129 7.97 3.79 11.00
C THR A 129 8.67 2.51 10.54
N ASN A 130 9.72 2.60 9.71
CA ASN A 130 10.50 1.43 9.27
C ASN A 130 11.48 0.90 10.35
N TYR A 131 11.52 1.55 11.51
CA TYR A 131 12.32 1.13 12.69
C TYR A 131 11.44 0.63 13.83
N LEU A 132 10.12 0.63 13.66
CA LEU A 132 9.21 0.05 14.65
C LEU A 132 9.30 -1.49 14.64
N ASP A 133 8.94 -2.09 15.78
CA ASP A 133 8.86 -3.54 15.89
C ASP A 133 7.89 -4.13 14.87
N GLY A 134 8.28 -5.21 14.22
CA GLY A 134 7.53 -5.84 13.13
C GLY A 134 7.66 -5.16 11.76
N ALA A 135 8.39 -4.04 11.63
CA ALA A 135 8.62 -3.41 10.35
C ALA A 135 9.60 -4.23 9.47
N THR A 136 9.17 -4.65 8.29
CA THR A 136 9.93 -5.55 7.41
C THR A 136 10.60 -4.85 6.23
N MET A 137 10.37 -3.55 6.02
CA MET A 137 10.83 -2.83 4.81
C MET A 137 12.35 -2.89 4.61
N ARG A 138 13.12 -2.73 5.67
CA ARG A 138 14.59 -2.72 5.62
C ARG A 138 15.15 -4.05 5.11
N GLU A 139 14.60 -5.16 5.62
CA GLU A 139 14.99 -6.51 5.20
C GLU A 139 14.50 -6.84 3.79
N ARG A 140 13.27 -6.48 3.48
CA ARG A 140 12.72 -6.68 2.12
C ARG A 140 13.50 -5.90 1.05
N ASN A 141 14.04 -4.74 1.37
CA ASN A 141 14.88 -3.98 0.44
C ASN A 141 16.21 -4.67 0.10
N LYS A 142 16.66 -5.63 0.93
CA LYS A 142 17.87 -6.43 0.69
C LYS A 142 17.57 -7.69 -0.13
N THR A 143 16.31 -7.97 -0.45
CA THR A 143 15.93 -9.16 -1.21
C THR A 143 15.71 -8.83 -2.68
N ILE A 144 15.99 -9.80 -3.56
CA ILE A 144 15.69 -9.77 -4.99
C ILE A 144 14.67 -10.87 -5.25
N GLY A 145 13.48 -10.50 -5.77
CA GLY A 145 12.41 -11.47 -6.04
C GLY A 145 11.93 -12.27 -4.83
N GLY A 146 12.11 -11.72 -3.59
CA GLY A 146 11.72 -12.41 -2.36
C GLY A 146 12.81 -13.27 -1.74
N HIS A 147 13.97 -13.43 -2.39
CA HIS A 147 15.12 -14.18 -1.89
C HIS A 147 16.24 -13.23 -1.44
N LYS A 148 17.03 -13.64 -0.43
CA LYS A 148 18.23 -12.88 -0.07
C LYS A 148 19.18 -12.88 -1.27
N ALA A 149 19.69 -11.71 -1.64
CA ALA A 149 20.83 -11.62 -2.53
C ALA A 149 22.06 -12.13 -1.76
N GLU A 150 22.68 -13.20 -2.25
CA GLU A 150 24.00 -13.64 -1.81
C GLU A 150 25.07 -12.66 -2.32
#